data_bca581d1f4349e54cef3a2e7404e8fa9
#
_entry.id   bca581d1f4349e54cef3a2e7404e8fa9
#
_cell.length_a   1.000
_cell.length_b   1.000
_cell.length_c   1.000
_cell.angle_alpha   90.00
_cell.angle_beta   90.00
_cell.angle_gamma   90.00
#
_symmetry.space_group_name_H-M   'P 1'
#
loop_
_entity.id
_entity.type
_entity.pdbx_description
1 polymer ?
#
loop_
_entity_poly.entity_id
_entity_poly.type
_entity_poly.pdbx_seq_one_letter_code
_entity_poly.pdbx_strand_id
1 'polypeptide(L)'
;MLLNKFIFINFISILVFSISLHSQTPKLLKTIIVDAGHGGSDNGAVGQYEGSLRSKEKDITLAISKKLVAALQRELPEVNTIPTRTTDIFQNVNEKARIANQFHGDLFICIHADSGPLKTGRRLIGTHMVTRYKVTYSGKGKKKKKIKKAYEVEEPLYQYYKLPIQRSGTSVWIFASHKTSDKLKAIIENEDEFNIEADDSLSNNIDFNSPEMKPIVAIYAKRFQLKSINIGMLVEDEVAKTGRKSLGLNQRQVGIRVLQSTNMPAILIETGFINNDEDERYLNSEEGQEELAVSITQAVKRYKNIVENGNKINDQIVK
;
A
#
# COMPACT_ATOMS: atom_id res chain seq x y z
N MET A 1 -80.91 21.06 -40.23
CA MET A 1 -80.53 20.70 -38.82
C MET A 1 -79.13 20.09 -38.88
N LEU A 2 -78.14 20.98 -38.67
CA LEU A 2 -76.74 20.64 -38.86
C LEU A 2 -76.14 20.25 -37.48
N LEU A 3 -75.60 19.05 -37.42
CA LEU A 3 -74.97 18.51 -36.22
C LEU A 3 -73.47 18.80 -36.31
N ASN A 4 -72.97 19.76 -35.52
CA ASN A 4 -71.55 20.09 -35.42
C ASN A 4 -70.88 19.05 -34.59
N LYS A 5 -69.92 18.29 -35.22
CA LYS A 5 -68.98 17.45 -34.56
C LYS A 5 -67.77 18.26 -34.13
N PHE A 6 -67.67 18.54 -32.83
CA PHE A 6 -66.43 19.05 -32.23
C PHE A 6 -65.35 17.94 -32.18
N ILE A 7 -64.30 18.11 -32.97
CA ILE A 7 -63.10 17.27 -32.89
C ILE A 7 -62.21 17.90 -31.83
N PHE A 8 -62.12 17.26 -30.69
CA PHE A 8 -61.12 17.59 -29.67
C PHE A 8 -59.78 17.03 -30.12
N ILE A 9 -58.89 17.90 -30.60
CA ILE A 9 -57.48 17.55 -30.86
C ILE A 9 -56.75 17.68 -29.52
N ASN A 10 -56.46 16.53 -28.89
CA ASN A 10 -55.56 16.44 -27.76
C ASN A 10 -54.14 16.69 -28.23
N PHE A 11 -53.60 17.88 -27.99
CA PHE A 11 -52.19 18.18 -28.09
C PHE A 11 -51.49 17.52 -26.90
N ILE A 12 -51.01 16.27 -27.09
CA ILE A 12 -50.04 15.66 -26.17
C ILE A 12 -48.72 16.38 -26.43
N SER A 13 -48.42 17.37 -25.59
CA SER A 13 -47.13 18.01 -25.50
C SER A 13 -46.14 16.96 -24.96
N ILE A 14 -45.40 16.29 -25.85
CA ILE A 14 -44.29 15.47 -25.49
C ILE A 14 -43.19 16.42 -25.02
N LEU A 15 -43.13 16.60 -23.70
CA LEU A 15 -42.03 17.27 -23.04
C LEU A 15 -40.81 16.33 -23.18
N VAL A 16 -40.05 16.49 -24.25
CA VAL A 16 -38.75 15.86 -24.41
C VAL A 16 -37.86 16.50 -23.33
N PHE A 17 -37.81 15.85 -22.19
CA PHE A 17 -36.78 16.11 -21.18
C PHE A 17 -35.44 15.73 -21.83
N SER A 18 -34.80 16.69 -22.46
CA SER A 18 -33.40 16.58 -22.84
C SER A 18 -32.62 16.43 -21.55
N ILE A 19 -32.43 15.18 -21.11
CA ILE A 19 -31.42 14.85 -20.13
C ILE A 19 -30.11 15.18 -20.84
N SER A 20 -29.63 16.40 -20.65
CA SER A 20 -28.25 16.74 -20.94
C SER A 20 -27.44 15.79 -20.10
N LEU A 21 -26.97 14.69 -20.72
CA LEU A 21 -25.84 13.95 -20.17
C LEU A 21 -24.70 14.97 -20.10
N HIS A 22 -24.57 15.61 -18.96
CA HIS A 22 -23.37 16.33 -18.63
C HIS A 22 -22.28 15.26 -18.69
N SER A 23 -21.57 15.22 -19.81
CA SER A 23 -20.31 14.52 -19.91
C SER A 23 -19.44 15.13 -18.81
N GLN A 24 -19.31 14.40 -17.71
CA GLN A 24 -18.39 14.81 -16.65
C GLN A 24 -17.05 15.06 -17.33
N THR A 25 -16.54 16.26 -17.24
CA THR A 25 -15.19 16.57 -17.73
C THR A 25 -14.26 15.52 -17.13
N PRO A 26 -13.48 14.82 -17.95
CA PRO A 26 -12.61 13.76 -17.43
C PRO A 26 -11.69 14.37 -16.37
N LYS A 27 -11.71 13.80 -15.18
CA LYS A 27 -10.83 14.27 -14.10
C LYS A 27 -9.38 14.01 -14.50
N LEU A 28 -8.63 15.08 -14.70
CA LEU A 28 -7.20 14.98 -15.02
C LEU A 28 -6.42 14.47 -13.81
N LEU A 29 -5.46 13.59 -14.05
CA LEU A 29 -4.46 13.20 -13.05
C LEU A 29 -3.41 14.32 -13.00
N LYS A 30 -3.51 15.23 -12.03
CA LYS A 30 -2.66 16.44 -11.95
C LYS A 30 -1.50 16.27 -10.97
N THR A 31 -1.71 15.57 -9.86
CA THR A 31 -0.73 15.47 -8.77
C THR A 31 -0.61 14.02 -8.28
N ILE A 32 0.61 13.50 -8.28
CA ILE A 32 0.95 12.19 -7.72
C ILE A 32 1.86 12.39 -6.52
N ILE A 33 1.51 11.77 -5.40
CA ILE A 33 2.34 11.75 -4.21
C ILE A 33 3.08 10.41 -4.16
N VAL A 34 4.40 10.45 -4.09
CA VAL A 34 5.26 9.27 -3.92
C VAL A 34 5.81 9.27 -2.49
N ASP A 35 5.38 8.30 -1.72
CA ASP A 35 5.83 8.13 -0.34
C ASP A 35 6.90 7.03 -0.24
N ALA A 36 8.05 7.40 0.30
CA ALA A 36 9.06 6.45 0.72
C ALA A 36 8.80 6.00 2.15
N GLY A 37 8.45 4.73 2.36
CA GLY A 37 8.20 4.14 3.67
C GLY A 37 9.35 4.35 4.65
N HIS A 38 9.03 4.47 5.94
CA HIS A 38 10.02 4.64 7.03
C HIS A 38 10.90 5.90 6.88
N GLY A 39 12.08 5.93 7.51
CA GLY A 39 13.04 7.03 7.42
C GLY A 39 13.59 7.49 8.77
N GLY A 40 14.79 8.08 8.79
CA GLY A 40 15.45 8.59 9.97
C GLY A 40 15.66 7.51 11.04
N SER A 41 15.04 7.67 12.20
CA SER A 41 15.10 6.72 13.31
C SER A 41 14.31 5.43 13.07
N ASP A 42 13.36 5.41 12.14
CA ASP A 42 12.60 4.22 11.78
C ASP A 42 13.27 3.51 10.60
N ASN A 43 13.93 2.39 10.88
CA ASN A 43 14.61 1.59 9.87
C ASN A 43 13.64 0.75 9.01
N GLY A 44 12.39 0.54 9.46
CA GLY A 44 11.54 -0.50 8.90
C GLY A 44 12.12 -1.90 9.13
N ALA A 45 11.82 -2.81 8.24
CA ALA A 45 12.43 -4.14 8.24
C ALA A 45 13.94 -4.06 7.97
N VAL A 46 14.67 -5.05 8.51
CA VAL A 46 16.13 -5.17 8.33
C VAL A 46 16.45 -6.60 7.94
N GLY A 47 17.29 -6.79 6.94
CA GLY A 47 17.84 -8.10 6.57
C GLY A 47 18.65 -8.69 7.72
N GLN A 48 18.21 -9.83 8.28
CA GLN A 48 18.80 -10.42 9.50
C GLN A 48 19.05 -11.92 9.41
N TYR A 49 19.21 -12.46 8.23
CA TYR A 49 19.57 -13.86 8.01
C TYR A 49 21.08 -14.01 7.74
N GLU A 50 21.60 -15.23 7.78
CA GLU A 50 23.01 -15.50 7.48
C GLU A 50 23.31 -15.24 6.00
N GLY A 51 24.25 -14.36 5.73
CA GLY A 51 24.60 -13.90 4.38
C GLY A 51 23.81 -12.67 3.89
N SER A 52 22.89 -12.13 4.71
CA SER A 52 22.17 -10.91 4.41
C SER A 52 23.11 -9.70 4.25
N LEU A 53 22.76 -8.80 3.34
CA LEU A 53 23.39 -7.49 3.16
C LEU A 53 23.16 -6.54 4.33
N ARG A 54 22.31 -6.92 5.29
CA ARG A 54 21.87 -6.05 6.41
C ARG A 54 21.16 -4.80 5.95
N SER A 55 20.50 -4.89 4.83
CA SER A 55 19.74 -3.81 4.23
C SER A 55 18.65 -3.31 5.18
N LYS A 56 18.40 -2.02 5.14
CA LYS A 56 17.29 -1.40 5.87
C LYS A 56 16.19 -1.01 4.89
N GLU A 57 14.96 -1.27 5.24
CA GLU A 57 13.81 -0.94 4.40
C GLU A 57 13.78 0.54 4.03
N LYS A 58 14.06 1.43 4.97
CA LYS A 58 14.07 2.89 4.75
C LYS A 58 15.01 3.34 3.62
N ASP A 59 16.14 2.64 3.44
CA ASP A 59 17.13 2.99 2.42
C ASP A 59 16.67 2.50 1.04
N ILE A 60 16.13 1.28 0.98
CA ILE A 60 15.54 0.69 -0.23
C ILE A 60 14.37 1.53 -0.71
N THR A 61 13.42 1.85 0.18
CA THR A 61 12.22 2.62 -0.17
C THR A 61 12.56 4.01 -0.67
N LEU A 62 13.56 4.67 -0.07
CA LEU A 62 14.04 5.96 -0.53
C LEU A 62 14.68 5.89 -1.92
N ALA A 63 15.51 4.86 -2.18
CA ALA A 63 16.17 4.68 -3.47
C ALA A 63 15.15 4.44 -4.59
N ILE A 64 14.21 3.52 -4.40
CA ILE A 64 13.15 3.22 -5.38
C ILE A 64 12.25 4.44 -5.58
N SER A 65 11.84 5.13 -4.51
CA SER A 65 10.99 6.33 -4.62
C SER A 65 11.64 7.46 -5.40
N LYS A 66 12.94 7.69 -5.23
CA LYS A 66 13.68 8.69 -6.02
C LYS A 66 13.69 8.36 -7.51
N LYS A 67 13.92 7.09 -7.86
CA LYS A 67 13.89 6.64 -9.25
C LYS A 67 12.48 6.75 -9.83
N LEU A 68 11.46 6.38 -9.05
CA LEU A 68 10.06 6.50 -9.45
C LEU A 68 9.67 7.97 -9.71
N VAL A 69 10.05 8.89 -8.82
CA VAL A 69 9.82 10.33 -9.03
C VAL A 69 10.49 10.81 -10.32
N ALA A 70 11.76 10.46 -10.55
CA ALA A 70 12.47 10.84 -11.76
C ALA A 70 11.83 10.25 -13.03
N ALA A 71 11.39 8.99 -12.98
CA ALA A 71 10.71 8.32 -14.09
C ALA A 71 9.34 8.96 -14.39
N LEU A 72 8.54 9.26 -13.36
CA LEU A 72 7.25 9.93 -13.52
C LEU A 72 7.42 11.34 -14.10
N GLN A 73 8.38 12.14 -13.62
CA GLN A 73 8.66 13.47 -14.14
C GLN A 73 9.14 13.46 -15.59
N ARG A 74 9.89 12.43 -16.00
CA ARG A 74 10.34 12.24 -17.37
C ARG A 74 9.22 11.82 -18.31
N GLU A 75 8.39 10.85 -17.87
CA GLU A 75 7.37 10.20 -18.72
C GLU A 75 6.02 10.92 -18.71
N LEU A 76 5.74 11.71 -17.67
CA LEU A 76 4.51 12.44 -17.43
C LEU A 76 4.80 13.87 -16.97
N PRO A 77 5.51 14.68 -17.76
CA PRO A 77 5.97 16.02 -17.35
C PRO A 77 4.83 16.99 -17.02
N GLU A 78 3.61 16.72 -17.51
CA GLU A 78 2.40 17.49 -17.21
C GLU A 78 1.80 17.14 -15.83
N VAL A 79 2.26 16.07 -15.18
CA VAL A 79 1.79 15.64 -13.86
C VAL A 79 2.79 16.08 -12.79
N ASN A 80 2.29 16.82 -11.81
CA ASN A 80 3.12 17.22 -10.67
C ASN A 80 3.41 16.01 -9.79
N THR A 81 4.67 15.62 -9.64
CA THR A 81 5.10 14.48 -8.83
C THR A 81 5.83 14.97 -7.59
N ILE A 82 5.26 14.70 -6.41
CA ILE A 82 5.72 15.21 -5.12
C ILE A 82 6.15 14.03 -4.23
N PRO A 83 7.43 13.94 -3.84
CA PRO A 83 7.88 12.99 -2.85
C PRO A 83 7.55 13.46 -1.43
N THR A 84 7.20 12.54 -0.52
CA THR A 84 7.03 12.87 0.90
C THR A 84 8.37 13.17 1.58
N ARG A 85 9.43 12.49 1.15
CA ARG A 85 10.82 12.74 1.57
C ARG A 85 11.81 12.50 0.44
N THR A 86 12.88 13.24 0.42
CA THR A 86 14.00 13.11 -0.53
C THR A 86 15.30 12.71 0.14
N THR A 87 15.32 12.68 1.47
CA THR A 87 16.48 12.35 2.31
C THR A 87 16.06 11.37 3.41
N ASP A 88 17.02 10.86 4.18
CA ASP A 88 16.78 9.95 5.30
C ASP A 88 16.32 10.73 6.55
N ILE A 89 15.06 11.18 6.54
CA ILE A 89 14.40 11.86 7.66
C ILE A 89 13.24 11.02 8.18
N PHE A 90 12.97 11.11 9.48
CA PHE A 90 11.79 10.50 10.08
C PHE A 90 10.55 11.37 9.80
N GLN A 91 9.51 10.73 9.33
CA GLN A 91 8.17 11.30 9.21
C GLN A 91 7.17 10.25 9.69
N ASN A 92 6.31 10.62 10.61
CA ASN A 92 5.23 9.73 11.02
C ASN A 92 4.13 9.64 9.96
N VAL A 93 3.28 8.63 10.06
CA VAL A 93 2.23 8.37 9.04
C VAL A 93 1.23 9.52 8.87
N ASN A 94 0.98 10.32 9.91
CA ASN A 94 0.09 11.48 9.81
C ASN A 94 0.75 12.63 9.04
N GLU A 95 2.06 12.85 9.23
CA GLU A 95 2.83 13.85 8.46
C GLU A 95 2.85 13.51 6.97
N LYS A 96 3.07 12.23 6.63
CA LYS A 96 3.03 11.75 5.24
C LYS A 96 1.65 11.98 4.61
N ALA A 97 0.58 11.62 5.33
CA ALA A 97 -0.79 11.87 4.89
C ALA A 97 -1.10 13.37 4.76
N ARG A 98 -0.63 14.20 5.72
CA ARG A 98 -0.81 15.67 5.67
C ARG A 98 -0.13 16.27 4.44
N ILE A 99 1.09 15.84 4.10
CA ILE A 99 1.76 16.28 2.86
C ILE A 99 0.89 15.93 1.66
N ALA A 100 0.41 14.68 1.58
CA ALA A 100 -0.41 14.23 0.47
C ALA A 100 -1.69 15.06 0.31
N ASN A 101 -2.38 15.34 1.40
CA ASN A 101 -3.61 16.10 1.42
C ASN A 101 -3.34 17.58 1.08
N GLN A 102 -2.34 18.20 1.70
CA GLN A 102 -1.96 19.60 1.48
C GLN A 102 -1.61 19.91 0.01
N PHE A 103 -1.01 18.97 -0.69
CA PHE A 103 -0.72 19.10 -2.12
C PHE A 103 -1.85 18.61 -3.03
N HIS A 104 -3.03 18.35 -2.48
CA HIS A 104 -4.21 17.90 -3.23
C HIS A 104 -3.90 16.75 -4.21
N GLY A 105 -3.25 15.69 -3.69
CA GLY A 105 -2.86 14.54 -4.52
C GLY A 105 -4.07 13.86 -5.16
N ASP A 106 -3.95 13.50 -6.43
CA ASP A 106 -4.95 12.68 -7.14
C ASP A 106 -4.67 11.18 -7.00
N LEU A 107 -3.43 10.83 -6.63
CA LEU A 107 -2.97 9.46 -6.39
C LEU A 107 -1.83 9.47 -5.37
N PHE A 108 -1.91 8.56 -4.40
CA PHE A 108 -0.86 8.32 -3.41
C PHE A 108 -0.25 6.93 -3.61
N ILE A 109 1.06 6.88 -3.83
CA ILE A 109 1.84 5.64 -4.03
C ILE A 109 2.87 5.53 -2.91
N CYS A 110 2.69 4.55 -2.02
CA CYS A 110 3.59 4.29 -0.91
C CYS A 110 4.49 3.09 -1.22
N ILE A 111 5.79 3.26 -1.13
CA ILE A 111 6.81 2.23 -1.42
C ILE A 111 7.30 1.63 -0.10
N HIS A 112 7.20 0.30 0.01
CA HIS A 112 7.65 -0.50 1.13
C HIS A 112 8.42 -1.74 0.67
N ALA A 113 9.03 -2.45 1.62
CA ALA A 113 9.60 -3.78 1.42
C ALA A 113 9.23 -4.67 2.61
N ASP A 114 8.51 -5.73 2.35
CA ASP A 114 7.97 -6.64 3.35
C ASP A 114 9.07 -7.46 4.03
N SER A 115 8.73 -8.11 5.12
CA SER A 115 9.58 -9.10 5.78
C SER A 115 8.74 -10.25 6.34
N GLY A 116 9.35 -11.41 6.44
CA GLY A 116 8.69 -12.57 7.04
C GLY A 116 9.43 -13.08 8.28
N PRO A 117 8.80 -13.95 9.08
CA PRO A 117 9.43 -14.53 10.24
C PRO A 117 10.61 -15.46 9.86
N LEU A 118 11.77 -15.18 10.40
CA LEU A 118 12.99 -15.96 10.15
C LEU A 118 13.00 -17.25 10.94
N LYS A 119 13.28 -18.38 10.28
CA LYS A 119 13.58 -19.65 10.95
C LYS A 119 15.00 -19.64 11.49
N THR A 120 15.23 -20.39 12.58
CA THR A 120 16.55 -20.56 13.16
C THR A 120 17.11 -21.92 12.73
N GLY A 121 18.26 -21.89 12.07
CA GLY A 121 19.09 -23.06 11.81
C GLY A 121 20.13 -23.26 12.93
N ARG A 122 20.74 -24.43 12.98
CA ARG A 122 21.90 -24.70 13.83
C ARG A 122 22.91 -25.55 13.10
N ARG A 123 24.18 -25.30 13.33
CA ARG A 123 25.29 -26.17 12.88
C ARG A 123 26.15 -26.57 14.05
N LEU A 124 26.63 -27.80 14.05
CA LEU A 124 27.58 -28.30 15.05
C LEU A 124 28.94 -27.63 14.79
N ILE A 125 29.50 -26.99 15.81
CA ILE A 125 30.79 -26.29 15.73
C ILE A 125 31.87 -26.94 16.61
N GLY A 126 31.50 -27.96 17.39
CA GLY A 126 32.40 -28.68 18.27
C GLY A 126 31.68 -29.34 19.41
N THR A 127 32.40 -29.65 20.44
CA THR A 127 31.91 -30.18 21.71
C THR A 127 32.50 -29.39 22.87
N HIS A 128 31.85 -29.42 24.02
CA HIS A 128 32.38 -28.84 25.26
C HIS A 128 32.00 -29.72 26.45
N MET A 129 32.87 -29.68 27.51
CA MET A 129 32.64 -30.40 28.74
C MET A 129 31.65 -29.68 29.64
N VAL A 130 30.64 -30.40 30.10
CA VAL A 130 29.60 -29.86 31.01
C VAL A 130 29.60 -30.69 32.27
N THR A 131 29.73 -30.03 33.44
CA THR A 131 29.59 -30.70 34.73
C THR A 131 28.14 -30.98 35.05
N ARG A 132 27.80 -32.27 35.15
CA ARG A 132 26.50 -32.74 35.59
C ARG A 132 26.58 -33.32 36.98
N TYR A 133 25.45 -33.39 37.70
CA TYR A 133 25.39 -33.90 39.06
C TYR A 133 24.45 -35.08 39.14
N LYS A 134 24.94 -36.25 39.55
CA LYS A 134 24.12 -37.39 39.93
C LYS A 134 23.75 -37.25 41.39
N VAL A 135 22.47 -37.25 41.69
CA VAL A 135 21.94 -37.20 43.04
C VAL A 135 21.62 -38.59 43.50
N THR A 136 22.24 -39.02 44.62
CA THR A 136 21.94 -40.25 45.28
C THR A 136 21.56 -39.98 46.73
N TYR A 137 20.81 -40.91 47.35
CA TYR A 137 20.44 -40.81 48.73
C TYR A 137 21.05 -42.01 49.51
N SER A 138 21.78 -41.71 50.59
CA SER A 138 22.32 -42.73 51.50
C SER A 138 21.62 -42.65 52.84
N GLY A 139 21.41 -43.83 53.50
CA GLY A 139 20.73 -43.95 54.80
C GLY A 139 19.29 -44.42 54.70
N LYS A 140 18.72 -44.80 55.80
CA LYS A 140 17.30 -45.31 55.93
C LYS A 140 16.43 -44.32 56.72
N GLY A 141 15.16 -44.24 56.38
CA GLY A 141 14.14 -43.46 57.10
C GLY A 141 14.47 -41.94 57.10
N LYS A 142 14.29 -41.29 58.25
CA LYS A 142 14.52 -39.87 58.47
C LYS A 142 15.99 -39.42 58.39
N LYS A 143 16.95 -40.41 58.31
CA LYS A 143 18.41 -40.15 58.20
C LYS A 143 18.95 -40.20 56.77
N LYS A 144 18.07 -40.16 55.73
CA LYS A 144 18.50 -40.09 54.34
C LYS A 144 19.29 -38.80 54.07
N LYS A 145 20.54 -38.93 53.65
CA LYS A 145 21.40 -37.83 53.22
C LYS A 145 21.44 -37.78 51.70
N LYS A 146 21.26 -36.60 51.15
CA LYS A 146 21.41 -36.34 49.72
C LYS A 146 22.90 -36.18 49.38
N ILE A 147 23.40 -37.01 48.49
CA ILE A 147 24.81 -36.94 48.01
C ILE A 147 24.73 -36.50 46.55
N LYS A 148 25.43 -35.40 46.25
CA LYS A 148 25.66 -34.95 44.87
C LYS A 148 27.07 -35.35 44.45
N LYS A 149 27.17 -36.13 43.38
CA LYS A 149 28.47 -36.49 42.78
C LYS A 149 28.56 -35.83 41.42
N ALA A 150 29.54 -34.96 41.21
CA ALA A 150 29.84 -34.34 39.93
C ALA A 150 30.47 -35.37 39.00
N TYR A 151 30.13 -35.28 37.72
CA TYR A 151 30.79 -35.98 36.63
C TYR A 151 30.75 -35.08 35.39
N GLU A 152 31.72 -35.21 34.52
CA GLU A 152 31.80 -34.43 33.26
C GLU A 152 31.23 -35.25 32.12
N VAL A 153 30.49 -34.54 31.25
CA VAL A 153 29.89 -35.09 30.03
C VAL A 153 30.24 -34.17 28.88
N GLU A 154 30.70 -34.75 27.81
CA GLU A 154 30.89 -34.04 26.56
C GLU A 154 29.54 -33.79 25.87
N GLU A 155 29.23 -32.53 25.62
CA GLU A 155 28.01 -32.12 24.95
C GLU A 155 28.28 -31.38 23.64
N PRO A 156 27.44 -31.53 22.63
CA PRO A 156 27.62 -30.84 21.36
C PRO A 156 27.42 -29.33 21.54
N LEU A 157 28.33 -28.57 20.95
CA LEU A 157 28.28 -27.12 20.87
C LEU A 157 27.68 -26.70 19.52
N TYR A 158 26.56 -26.00 19.54
CA TYR A 158 25.88 -25.53 18.33
C TYR A 158 26.00 -24.03 18.17
N GLN A 159 26.29 -23.61 16.94
CA GLN A 159 26.08 -22.23 16.50
C GLN A 159 24.67 -22.10 15.91
N TYR A 160 23.91 -21.11 16.37
CA TYR A 160 22.58 -20.80 15.83
C TYR A 160 22.68 -19.64 14.87
N TYR A 161 21.95 -19.72 13.76
CA TYR A 161 21.89 -18.67 12.73
C TYR A 161 20.46 -18.54 12.18
N LYS A 162 20.16 -17.41 11.56
CA LYS A 162 18.88 -17.18 10.90
C LYS A 162 18.96 -17.60 9.44
N LEU A 163 17.91 -18.25 8.96
CA LEU A 163 17.75 -18.68 7.58
C LEU A 163 16.91 -17.64 6.82
N PRO A 164 17.22 -17.37 5.53
CA PRO A 164 16.37 -16.54 4.70
C PRO A 164 14.99 -17.21 4.52
N ILE A 165 13.96 -16.40 4.29
CA ILE A 165 12.63 -16.91 3.97
C ILE A 165 12.58 -17.33 2.50
N GLN A 166 11.65 -18.24 2.18
CA GLN A 166 11.43 -18.71 0.80
C GLN A 166 10.43 -17.86 0.03
N ARG A 167 9.62 -17.07 0.75
CA ARG A 167 8.64 -16.20 0.12
C ARG A 167 9.35 -15.02 -0.53
N SER A 168 9.06 -14.77 -1.81
CA SER A 168 9.61 -13.68 -2.61
C SER A 168 8.52 -13.09 -3.50
N GLY A 169 8.77 -11.90 -4.06
CA GLY A 169 7.90 -11.24 -5.03
C GLY A 169 7.26 -9.95 -4.51
N THR A 170 6.56 -9.28 -5.40
CA THR A 170 5.91 -7.98 -5.16
C THR A 170 4.42 -8.15 -4.87
N SER A 171 3.87 -7.37 -3.97
CA SER A 171 2.42 -7.30 -3.71
C SER A 171 1.95 -5.86 -3.58
N VAL A 172 0.69 -5.61 -3.95
CA VAL A 172 0.07 -4.31 -3.76
C VAL A 172 -1.02 -4.40 -2.71
N TRP A 173 -1.10 -3.38 -1.88
CA TRP A 173 -2.05 -3.28 -0.78
C TRP A 173 -2.90 -2.03 -0.90
N ILE A 174 -4.20 -2.18 -0.65
CA ILE A 174 -5.15 -1.07 -0.56
C ILE A 174 -5.80 -1.06 0.82
N PHE A 175 -6.45 0.06 1.18
CA PHE A 175 -7.21 0.10 2.42
C PHE A 175 -8.39 -0.88 2.36
N ALA A 176 -8.67 -1.53 3.49
CA ALA A 176 -9.72 -2.55 3.57
C ALA A 176 -11.12 -1.90 3.53
N SER A 177 -12.07 -2.57 2.88
CA SER A 177 -13.45 -2.08 2.71
C SER A 177 -14.16 -1.78 4.04
N HIS A 178 -13.87 -2.55 5.10
CA HIS A 178 -14.44 -2.33 6.44
C HIS A 178 -13.82 -1.12 7.17
N LYS A 179 -12.75 -0.53 6.62
CA LYS A 179 -12.08 0.68 7.12
C LYS A 179 -12.51 1.95 6.39
N THR A 180 -13.63 1.88 5.69
CA THR A 180 -14.20 3.04 4.99
C THR A 180 -14.51 4.20 5.93
N SER A 181 -14.90 3.93 7.19
CA SER A 181 -15.12 4.96 8.21
C SER A 181 -13.90 5.82 8.52
N ASP A 182 -12.71 5.20 8.56
CA ASP A 182 -11.46 5.93 8.79
C ASP A 182 -11.12 6.82 7.60
N LYS A 183 -11.38 6.33 6.37
CA LYS A 183 -11.24 7.10 5.13
C LYS A 183 -12.22 8.27 5.08
N LEU A 184 -13.48 8.04 5.49
CA LEU A 184 -14.50 9.08 5.61
C LEU A 184 -14.06 10.20 6.56
N LYS A 185 -13.53 9.81 7.72
CA LYS A 185 -13.01 10.77 8.70
C LYS A 185 -11.89 11.62 8.11
N ALA A 186 -10.94 11.00 7.39
CA ALA A 186 -9.86 11.73 6.73
C ALA A 186 -10.38 12.72 5.67
N ILE A 187 -11.42 12.36 4.93
CA ILE A 187 -12.05 13.25 3.94
C ILE A 187 -12.70 14.45 4.65
N ILE A 188 -13.43 14.21 5.75
CA ILE A 188 -14.13 15.25 6.51
C ILE A 188 -13.13 16.18 7.21
N GLU A 189 -12.06 15.63 7.84
CA GLU A 189 -11.06 16.43 8.57
C GLU A 189 -10.20 17.32 7.67
N ASN A 190 -10.25 17.10 6.35
CA ASN A 190 -9.52 17.88 5.36
C ASN A 190 -10.49 18.47 4.32
N GLU A 191 -11.67 18.94 4.78
CA GLU A 191 -12.73 19.46 3.92
C GLU A 191 -12.28 20.66 3.08
N ASP A 192 -11.42 21.54 3.62
CA ASP A 192 -10.82 22.66 2.90
C ASP A 192 -9.95 22.22 1.70
N GLU A 193 -9.46 20.98 1.72
CA GLU A 193 -8.63 20.37 0.67
C GLU A 193 -9.45 19.48 -0.26
N PHE A 194 -10.74 19.28 0.05
CA PHE A 194 -11.63 18.39 -0.68
C PHE A 194 -12.35 19.15 -1.80
N ASN A 195 -11.74 19.19 -2.98
CA ASN A 195 -12.39 19.71 -4.18
C ASN A 195 -13.53 18.78 -4.62
N ILE A 196 -14.75 19.11 -4.22
CA ILE A 196 -15.93 18.60 -4.91
C ILE A 196 -15.97 19.34 -6.25
N GLU A 197 -15.96 18.58 -7.35
CA GLU A 197 -16.31 19.10 -8.68
C GLU A 197 -17.82 19.48 -8.71
N ALA A 198 -18.22 20.36 -7.81
CA ALA A 198 -19.52 21.00 -7.81
C ALA A 198 -19.33 22.40 -8.35
N ASP A 199 -20.26 22.83 -9.19
CA ASP A 199 -20.37 24.19 -9.68
C ASP A 199 -19.98 25.19 -8.58
N ASP A 200 -19.04 26.09 -8.85
CA ASP A 200 -18.44 27.07 -7.91
C ASP A 200 -19.41 27.80 -6.99
N SER A 201 -20.72 27.76 -7.33
CA SER A 201 -21.81 28.39 -6.56
C SER A 201 -22.20 27.62 -5.28
N LEU A 202 -21.81 26.35 -5.09
CA LEU A 202 -22.22 25.50 -3.96
C LEU A 202 -21.08 25.21 -2.95
N SER A 203 -19.84 25.61 -3.23
CA SER A 203 -18.67 25.18 -2.47
C SER A 203 -18.44 25.89 -1.13
N ASN A 204 -19.09 27.04 -0.88
CA ASN A 204 -18.68 27.92 0.21
C ASN A 204 -19.30 27.66 1.59
N ASN A 205 -20.21 26.67 1.74
CA ASN A 205 -20.84 26.37 3.06
C ASN A 205 -21.28 24.89 3.20
N ILE A 206 -20.52 23.93 2.72
CA ILE A 206 -20.89 22.52 2.84
C ILE A 206 -20.39 21.97 4.18
N ASP A 207 -21.29 21.64 5.10
CA ASP A 207 -20.95 20.87 6.29
C ASP A 207 -20.88 19.37 5.97
N PHE A 208 -19.67 18.86 5.77
CA PHE A 208 -19.39 17.44 5.50
C PHE A 208 -19.79 16.49 6.65
N ASN A 209 -20.00 17.03 7.86
CA ASN A 209 -20.47 16.26 9.02
C ASN A 209 -21.99 16.13 9.04
N SER A 210 -22.69 16.89 8.22
CA SER A 210 -24.17 16.86 8.19
C SER A 210 -24.69 15.46 7.79
N PRO A 211 -25.88 15.07 8.28
CA PRO A 211 -26.52 13.80 7.92
C PRO A 211 -26.68 13.64 6.40
N GLU A 212 -26.92 14.73 5.69
CA GLU A 212 -27.15 14.78 4.25
C GLU A 212 -25.85 14.50 3.46
N MET A 213 -24.69 14.94 3.99
CA MET A 213 -23.39 14.76 3.33
C MET A 213 -22.78 13.39 3.55
N LYS A 214 -23.10 12.69 4.65
CA LYS A 214 -22.54 11.35 4.95
C LYS A 214 -22.66 10.35 3.80
N PRO A 215 -23.84 10.21 3.11
CA PRO A 215 -23.94 9.32 1.95
C PRO A 215 -23.03 9.73 0.79
N ILE A 216 -22.87 11.03 0.56
CA ILE A 216 -22.05 11.58 -0.52
C ILE A 216 -20.58 11.25 -0.23
N VAL A 217 -20.11 11.55 0.97
CA VAL A 217 -18.73 11.23 1.40
C VAL A 217 -18.46 9.70 1.33
N ALA A 218 -19.46 8.87 1.66
CA ALA A 218 -19.36 7.42 1.51
C ALA A 218 -19.19 6.98 0.04
N ILE A 219 -19.86 7.64 -0.89
CA ILE A 219 -19.70 7.42 -2.34
C ILE A 219 -18.27 7.76 -2.78
N TYR A 220 -17.71 8.88 -2.30
CA TYR A 220 -16.32 9.26 -2.61
C TYR A 220 -15.31 8.25 -2.07
N ALA A 221 -15.45 7.82 -0.81
CA ALA A 221 -14.60 6.80 -0.26
C ALA A 221 -14.64 5.49 -1.06
N LYS A 222 -15.83 5.09 -1.52
CA LYS A 222 -16.00 3.94 -2.41
C LYS A 222 -15.34 4.15 -3.77
N ARG A 223 -15.46 5.32 -4.37
CA ARG A 223 -14.76 5.67 -5.61
C ARG A 223 -13.25 5.62 -5.45
N PHE A 224 -12.69 6.13 -4.33
CA PHE A 224 -11.26 6.03 -4.04
C PHE A 224 -10.81 4.58 -3.93
N GLN A 225 -11.60 3.73 -3.28
CA GLN A 225 -11.29 2.30 -3.21
C GLN A 225 -11.25 1.64 -4.59
N LEU A 226 -12.25 1.89 -5.45
CA LEU A 226 -12.28 1.35 -6.80
C LEU A 226 -11.10 1.85 -7.65
N LYS A 227 -10.76 3.13 -7.54
CA LYS A 227 -9.58 3.70 -8.21
C LYS A 227 -8.29 3.10 -7.68
N SER A 228 -8.18 2.83 -6.37
CA SER A 228 -7.02 2.13 -5.77
C SER A 228 -6.91 0.70 -6.25
N ILE A 229 -8.03 -0.02 -6.42
CA ILE A 229 -8.05 -1.36 -7.03
C ILE A 229 -7.50 -1.30 -8.46
N ASN A 230 -7.98 -0.35 -9.28
CA ASN A 230 -7.55 -0.23 -10.67
C ASN A 230 -6.05 0.01 -10.80
N ILE A 231 -5.50 1.00 -10.10
CA ILE A 231 -4.05 1.25 -10.17
C ILE A 231 -3.25 0.09 -9.57
N GLY A 232 -3.73 -0.54 -8.49
CA GLY A 232 -3.08 -1.69 -7.88
C GLY A 232 -2.97 -2.87 -8.83
N MET A 233 -4.04 -3.20 -9.56
CA MET A 233 -4.02 -4.26 -10.58
C MET A 233 -3.07 -3.95 -11.74
N LEU A 234 -3.00 -2.67 -12.15
CA LEU A 234 -2.06 -2.25 -13.20
C LEU A 234 -0.60 -2.38 -12.76
N VAL A 235 -0.29 -2.04 -11.49
CA VAL A 235 1.06 -2.24 -10.94
C VAL A 235 1.44 -3.72 -10.92
N GLU A 236 0.54 -4.59 -10.46
CA GLU A 236 0.76 -6.03 -10.46
C GLU A 236 1.02 -6.57 -11.87
N ASP A 237 0.24 -6.10 -12.86
CA ASP A 237 0.39 -6.51 -14.26
C ASP A 237 1.74 -6.06 -14.84
N GLU A 238 2.15 -4.81 -14.62
CA GLU A 238 3.43 -4.30 -15.13
C GLU A 238 4.63 -4.97 -14.45
N VAL A 239 4.57 -5.20 -13.14
CA VAL A 239 5.61 -5.93 -12.42
C VAL A 239 5.71 -7.38 -12.90
N ALA A 240 4.59 -8.06 -13.14
CA ALA A 240 4.60 -9.44 -13.65
C ALA A 240 5.27 -9.56 -15.03
N LYS A 241 5.21 -8.52 -15.88
CA LYS A 241 5.87 -8.50 -17.21
C LYS A 241 7.39 -8.55 -17.13
N THR A 242 8.00 -8.14 -16.01
CA THR A 242 9.45 -8.24 -15.79
C THR A 242 9.90 -9.65 -15.42
N GLY A 243 8.97 -10.57 -15.24
CA GLY A 243 9.23 -11.93 -14.76
C GLY A 243 9.24 -12.05 -13.24
N ARG A 244 9.08 -10.94 -12.50
CA ARG A 244 8.95 -11.00 -11.03
C ARG A 244 7.62 -11.65 -10.63
N LYS A 245 7.67 -12.38 -9.53
CA LYS A 245 6.49 -12.99 -8.96
C LYS A 245 5.54 -11.92 -8.43
N SER A 246 4.35 -11.84 -8.99
CA SER A 246 3.25 -11.06 -8.44
C SER A 246 2.54 -11.88 -7.36
N LEU A 247 2.33 -11.27 -6.20
CA LEU A 247 1.60 -11.83 -5.06
C LEU A 247 0.18 -11.27 -4.95
N GLY A 248 -0.21 -10.47 -5.93
CA GLY A 248 -1.55 -9.95 -6.12
C GLY A 248 -1.89 -8.73 -5.29
N LEU A 249 -3.09 -8.21 -5.59
CA LEU A 249 -3.69 -7.08 -4.88
C LEU A 249 -4.36 -7.57 -3.60
N ASN A 250 -4.02 -6.95 -2.48
CA ASN A 250 -4.42 -7.39 -1.16
C ASN A 250 -5.09 -6.27 -0.34
N GLN A 251 -5.87 -6.67 0.67
CA GLN A 251 -6.45 -5.79 1.68
C GLN A 251 -6.02 -6.27 3.07
N ARG A 252 -5.42 -5.38 3.86
CA ARG A 252 -4.97 -5.73 5.21
C ARG A 252 -6.07 -5.46 6.23
N GLN A 253 -6.50 -6.50 6.96
CA GLN A 253 -7.60 -6.38 7.94
C GLN A 253 -7.30 -5.38 9.07
N VAL A 254 -6.06 -5.33 9.56
CA VAL A 254 -5.64 -4.39 10.60
C VAL A 254 -5.66 -2.93 10.11
N GLY A 255 -5.77 -2.74 8.79
CA GLY A 255 -5.68 -1.44 8.13
C GLY A 255 -4.24 -0.99 7.86
N ILE A 256 -4.11 -0.05 6.95
CA ILE A 256 -2.85 0.63 6.62
C ILE A 256 -3.11 2.11 6.80
N ARG A 257 -2.67 2.66 7.94
CA ARG A 257 -3.09 3.98 8.40
C ARG A 257 -2.80 5.09 7.40
N VAL A 258 -1.65 5.08 6.73
CA VAL A 258 -1.32 6.10 5.74
C VAL A 258 -2.31 6.11 4.57
N LEU A 259 -2.76 4.93 4.10
CA LEU A 259 -3.75 4.85 3.03
C LEU A 259 -5.15 5.29 3.45
N GLN A 260 -5.46 5.16 4.75
CA GLN A 260 -6.75 5.57 5.31
C GLN A 260 -6.82 7.08 5.56
N SER A 261 -5.68 7.71 5.87
CA SER A 261 -5.59 9.13 6.24
C SER A 261 -5.41 10.08 5.05
N THR A 262 -5.29 9.57 3.83
CA THR A 262 -5.21 10.39 2.61
C THR A 262 -6.57 10.61 1.97
N ASN A 263 -6.82 11.77 1.32
CA ASN A 263 -8.09 12.14 0.67
C ASN A 263 -8.18 11.72 -0.80
N MET A 264 -7.39 10.76 -1.22
CA MET A 264 -7.27 10.34 -2.61
C MET A 264 -7.20 8.82 -2.72
N PRO A 265 -7.32 8.24 -3.92
CA PRO A 265 -6.92 6.87 -4.20
C PRO A 265 -5.49 6.62 -3.72
N ALA A 266 -5.27 5.51 -3.01
CA ALA A 266 -3.99 5.24 -2.37
C ALA A 266 -3.65 3.75 -2.43
N ILE A 267 -2.39 3.44 -2.75
CA ILE A 267 -1.83 2.09 -2.76
C ILE A 267 -0.52 2.05 -1.98
N LEU A 268 -0.22 0.89 -1.41
CA LEU A 268 1.09 0.57 -0.86
C LEU A 268 1.66 -0.63 -1.63
N ILE A 269 2.89 -0.48 -2.10
CA ILE A 269 3.58 -1.50 -2.88
C ILE A 269 4.68 -2.10 -2.00
N GLU A 270 4.52 -3.37 -1.64
CA GLU A 270 5.59 -4.19 -1.05
C GLU A 270 6.44 -4.69 -2.21
N THR A 271 7.59 -4.07 -2.43
CA THR A 271 8.42 -4.28 -3.60
C THR A 271 9.17 -5.62 -3.59
N GLY A 272 9.24 -6.29 -2.45
CA GLY A 272 9.88 -7.59 -2.23
C GLY A 272 10.05 -7.86 -0.75
N PHE A 273 10.69 -8.99 -0.40
CA PHE A 273 10.95 -9.40 0.98
C PHE A 273 12.41 -9.19 1.35
N ILE A 274 12.69 -8.25 2.25
CA ILE A 274 14.04 -7.93 2.69
C ILE A 274 14.77 -9.10 3.39
N ASN A 275 14.00 -10.09 3.88
CA ASN A 275 14.52 -11.32 4.50
C ASN A 275 14.61 -12.51 3.53
N ASN A 276 14.37 -12.31 2.24
CA ASN A 276 14.65 -13.27 1.17
C ASN A 276 15.94 -12.88 0.45
N ASP A 277 16.84 -13.82 0.20
CA ASP A 277 18.17 -13.52 -0.35
C ASP A 277 18.12 -12.95 -1.77
N GLU A 278 17.26 -13.49 -2.62
CA GLU A 278 17.07 -13.02 -4.00
C GLU A 278 16.43 -11.62 -4.02
N ASP A 279 15.35 -11.41 -3.26
CA ASP A 279 14.67 -10.13 -3.18
C ASP A 279 15.59 -9.06 -2.54
N GLU A 280 16.31 -9.37 -1.46
CA GLU A 280 17.23 -8.40 -0.83
C GLU A 280 18.28 -7.89 -1.82
N ARG A 281 18.88 -8.80 -2.62
CA ARG A 281 19.88 -8.43 -3.64
C ARG A 281 19.25 -7.61 -4.75
N TYR A 282 18.09 -8.01 -5.25
CA TYR A 282 17.35 -7.29 -6.28
C TYR A 282 16.99 -5.88 -5.82
N LEU A 283 16.44 -5.72 -4.61
CA LEU A 283 16.04 -4.43 -4.06
C LEU A 283 17.21 -3.47 -3.79
N ASN A 284 18.42 -4.00 -3.65
CA ASN A 284 19.65 -3.21 -3.49
C ASN A 284 20.42 -3.01 -4.79
N SER A 285 20.00 -3.63 -5.90
CA SER A 285 20.63 -3.42 -7.20
C SER A 285 20.07 -2.18 -7.90
N GLU A 286 20.92 -1.51 -8.66
CA GLU A 286 20.53 -0.36 -9.50
C GLU A 286 19.46 -0.77 -10.52
N GLU A 287 19.66 -1.94 -11.15
CA GLU A 287 18.79 -2.51 -12.17
C GLU A 287 17.41 -2.85 -11.59
N GLY A 288 17.35 -3.51 -10.43
CA GLY A 288 16.09 -3.91 -9.81
C GLY A 288 15.26 -2.72 -9.34
N GLN A 289 15.92 -1.69 -8.80
CA GLN A 289 15.25 -0.45 -8.41
C GLN A 289 14.71 0.33 -9.61
N GLU A 290 15.48 0.38 -10.72
CA GLU A 290 15.04 1.04 -11.95
C GLU A 290 13.88 0.27 -12.61
N GLU A 291 13.96 -1.06 -12.67
CA GLU A 291 12.90 -1.92 -13.21
C GLU A 291 11.58 -1.72 -12.47
N LEU A 292 11.61 -1.66 -11.13
CA LEU A 292 10.43 -1.36 -10.32
C LEU A 292 9.88 0.04 -10.61
N ALA A 293 10.74 1.05 -10.67
CA ALA A 293 10.35 2.42 -10.95
C ALA A 293 9.70 2.56 -12.34
N VAL A 294 10.27 1.91 -13.35
CA VAL A 294 9.72 1.88 -14.72
C VAL A 294 8.38 1.15 -14.74
N SER A 295 8.27 -0.03 -14.12
CA SER A 295 7.02 -0.80 -14.08
C SER A 295 5.89 -0.01 -13.42
N ILE A 296 6.15 0.64 -12.29
CA ILE A 296 5.17 1.47 -11.60
C ILE A 296 4.78 2.68 -12.48
N THR A 297 5.76 3.29 -13.16
CA THR A 297 5.49 4.42 -14.08
C THR A 297 4.59 4.00 -15.24
N GLN A 298 4.80 2.83 -15.84
CA GLN A 298 3.93 2.32 -16.90
C GLN A 298 2.51 2.04 -16.39
N ALA A 299 2.38 1.50 -15.19
CA ALA A 299 1.07 1.33 -14.54
C ALA A 299 0.36 2.68 -14.36
N VAL A 300 1.06 3.72 -13.91
CA VAL A 300 0.53 5.08 -13.75
C VAL A 300 0.10 5.68 -15.08
N LYS A 301 0.88 5.50 -16.16
CA LYS A 301 0.50 5.96 -17.53
C LYS A 301 -0.80 5.31 -17.99
N ARG A 302 -0.94 4.01 -17.79
CA ARG A 302 -2.19 3.28 -18.11
C ARG A 302 -3.35 3.76 -17.25
N TYR A 303 -3.12 3.98 -15.95
CA TYR A 303 -4.12 4.49 -15.03
C TYR A 303 -4.59 5.89 -15.41
N LYS A 304 -3.65 6.80 -15.74
CA LYS A 304 -3.95 8.15 -16.25
C LYS A 304 -4.87 8.08 -17.45
N ASN A 305 -4.55 7.23 -18.43
CA ASN A 305 -5.39 7.02 -19.61
C ASN A 305 -6.82 6.58 -19.26
N ILE A 306 -6.97 5.67 -18.31
CA ILE A 306 -8.30 5.19 -17.86
C ILE A 306 -9.10 6.30 -17.19
N VAL A 307 -8.44 7.08 -16.30
CA VAL A 307 -9.10 8.15 -15.54
C VAL A 307 -9.54 9.30 -16.45
N GLU A 308 -8.68 9.68 -17.40
CA GLU A 308 -8.89 10.85 -18.27
C GLU A 308 -9.77 10.55 -19.49
N ASN A 309 -9.71 9.36 -20.05
CA ASN A 309 -10.50 9.01 -21.24
C ASN A 309 -11.88 8.41 -20.91
N GLY A 310 -12.26 8.41 -19.63
CA GLY A 310 -13.53 7.98 -19.05
C GLY A 310 -14.44 7.14 -19.95
N ASN A 311 -14.84 5.95 -19.51
CA ASN A 311 -15.92 5.10 -20.06
C ASN A 311 -15.76 4.43 -21.43
N LYS A 312 -14.78 4.72 -22.26
CA LYS A 312 -14.60 3.95 -23.52
C LYS A 312 -14.17 2.50 -23.31
N ILE A 313 -13.72 2.16 -22.10
CA ILE A 313 -13.22 0.79 -21.79
C ILE A 313 -14.32 -0.09 -21.22
N ASN A 314 -15.38 0.46 -20.60
CA ASN A 314 -16.51 -0.36 -20.12
C ASN A 314 -17.27 -1.07 -21.23
N ASP A 315 -17.23 -0.56 -22.46
CA ASP A 315 -17.87 -1.22 -23.62
C ASP A 315 -17.06 -2.37 -24.19
N GLN A 316 -15.78 -2.53 -23.81
CA GLN A 316 -14.94 -3.63 -24.29
C GLN A 316 -14.80 -4.80 -23.29
N ILE A 317 -15.18 -4.61 -22.03
CA ILE A 317 -15.11 -5.67 -21.00
C ILE A 317 -16.43 -6.45 -20.88
N VAL A 318 -17.50 -5.97 -21.50
CA VAL A 318 -18.84 -6.59 -21.49
C VAL A 318 -19.16 -7.30 -22.85
N LYS A 319 -18.16 -7.57 -23.66
CA LYS A 319 -18.34 -8.40 -24.86
C LYS A 319 -17.62 -9.74 -24.75
#